data_796faa75dc9b6ff384998d4eb110860f
#
_entry.id   796faa75dc9b6ff384998d4eb110860f
#
_cell.length_a   1.000
_cell.length_b   1.000
_cell.length_c   1.000
_cell.angle_alpha   90.00
_cell.angle_beta   90.00
_cell.angle_gamma   90.00
#
_symmetry.space_group_name_H-M   'P 1'
#
loop_
_entity.id
_entity.type
_entity.pdbx_description
1 polymer ?
#
loop_
_entity_poly.entity_id
_entity_poly.type
_entity_poly.pdbx_seq_one_letter_code
_entity_poly.pdbx_strand_id
1 'polypeptide(L)'
;MTVVNIYDQEKNVVGEMELPDSIFNVEIKPGILNFVVKAHLAAKRVGTASVKTRSTIRGGGKKPWRQKGTGRARAGSIRSPLWVGGAVSHGPKPRDYSFKVNKKVKRLAIKMALTSKVRNNELVVVDKLEVSQPKTKELVKIKKNLDVKKALIVLPKQDKNIFLSGRNLADTKLMVDKDINVYDILKYDSLVLTPEVVENIKQRLA
;
A
#
# COMPACT_ATOMS: atom_id res chain seq x y z
N MET A 1 -22.33 -0.60 20.99
CA MET A 1 -21.15 0.29 20.85
C MET A 1 -19.95 -0.44 21.41
N THR A 2 -18.83 -0.44 20.68
CA THR A 2 -17.60 -1.10 21.14
C THR A 2 -16.79 -0.10 21.95
N VAL A 3 -16.47 -0.43 23.21
CA VAL A 3 -15.63 0.41 24.08
C VAL A 3 -14.19 -0.08 23.97
N VAL A 4 -13.25 0.85 23.86
CA VAL A 4 -11.82 0.56 23.79
C VAL A 4 -11.08 1.45 24.80
N ASN A 5 -10.13 0.85 25.51
CA ASN A 5 -9.32 1.56 26.48
C ASN A 5 -8.33 2.50 25.77
N ILE A 6 -8.15 3.68 26.35
CA ILE A 6 -7.10 4.64 25.98
C ILE A 6 -5.91 4.39 26.90
N TYR A 7 -4.73 4.20 26.30
CA TYR A 7 -3.49 3.93 27.01
C TYR A 7 -2.55 5.14 26.99
N ASP A 8 -1.73 5.24 28.00
CA ASP A 8 -0.53 6.07 27.98
C ASP A 8 0.63 5.36 27.27
N GLN A 9 1.75 6.04 27.05
CA GLN A 9 2.98 5.48 26.45
C GLN A 9 3.61 4.34 27.29
N GLU A 10 3.23 4.22 28.56
CA GLU A 10 3.64 3.16 29.48
C GLU A 10 2.61 2.01 29.59
N LYS A 11 1.54 2.02 28.77
CA LYS A 11 0.44 1.04 28.77
C LYS A 11 -0.48 1.12 30.00
N ASN A 12 -0.50 2.22 30.72
CA ASN A 12 -1.51 2.46 31.76
C ASN A 12 -2.81 2.90 31.11
N VAL A 13 -3.94 2.46 31.63
CA VAL A 13 -5.27 2.90 31.19
C VAL A 13 -5.55 4.29 31.73
N VAL A 14 -5.74 5.25 30.83
CA VAL A 14 -6.02 6.66 31.17
C VAL A 14 -7.52 6.96 31.05
N GLY A 15 -8.22 6.24 30.18
CA GLY A 15 -9.65 6.45 29.94
C GLY A 15 -10.22 5.42 28.99
N GLU A 16 -11.48 5.62 28.62
CA GLU A 16 -12.20 4.77 27.68
C GLU A 16 -12.78 5.62 26.55
N MET A 17 -12.89 5.04 25.36
CA MET A 17 -13.48 5.67 24.19
C MET A 17 -14.53 4.76 23.55
N GLU A 18 -15.68 5.34 23.23
CA GLU A 18 -16.73 4.66 22.48
C GLU A 18 -16.49 4.76 20.98
N LEU A 19 -16.49 3.61 20.31
CA LEU A 19 -16.35 3.50 18.86
C LEU A 19 -17.75 3.28 18.23
N PRO A 20 -18.14 4.07 17.21
CA PRO A 20 -19.44 3.91 16.55
C PRO A 20 -19.49 2.61 15.74
N ASP A 21 -20.54 1.83 15.95
CA ASP A 21 -20.77 0.55 15.25
C ASP A 21 -20.87 0.70 13.73
N SER A 22 -21.33 1.87 13.25
CA SER A 22 -21.41 2.18 11.81
C SER A 22 -20.05 2.18 11.08
N ILE A 23 -18.94 2.24 11.83
CA ILE A 23 -17.57 2.27 11.29
C ILE A 23 -16.76 1.08 11.76
N PHE A 24 -16.90 0.69 13.04
CA PHE A 24 -16.04 -0.30 13.68
C PHE A 24 -16.70 -1.67 13.90
N ASN A 25 -17.97 -1.83 13.51
CA ASN A 25 -18.69 -3.10 13.61
C ASN A 25 -19.46 -3.43 12.33
N VAL A 26 -18.79 -3.35 11.19
CA VAL A 26 -19.35 -3.64 9.87
C VAL A 26 -19.09 -5.11 9.50
N GLU A 27 -20.01 -5.72 8.72
CA GLU A 27 -19.81 -7.05 8.17
C GLU A 27 -18.55 -7.09 7.27
N ILE A 28 -17.62 -8.01 7.56
CA ILE A 28 -16.37 -8.13 6.82
C ILE A 28 -16.58 -9.02 5.59
N LYS A 29 -16.38 -8.45 4.39
CA LYS A 29 -16.43 -9.15 3.10
C LYS A 29 -15.03 -9.23 2.51
N PRO A 30 -14.31 -10.38 2.63
CA PRO A 30 -12.92 -10.52 2.18
C PRO A 30 -12.71 -10.19 0.69
N GLY A 31 -13.70 -10.47 -0.16
CA GLY A 31 -13.64 -10.14 -1.58
C GLY A 31 -13.49 -8.64 -1.87
N ILE A 32 -14.18 -7.78 -1.10
CA ILE A 32 -14.07 -6.31 -1.24
C ILE A 32 -12.69 -5.83 -0.79
N LEU A 33 -12.19 -6.34 0.33
CA LEU A 33 -10.84 -6.02 0.83
C LEU A 33 -9.77 -6.40 -0.19
N ASN A 34 -9.83 -7.63 -0.72
CA ASN A 34 -8.91 -8.12 -1.76
C ASN A 34 -8.97 -7.24 -3.01
N PHE A 35 -10.16 -6.87 -3.49
CA PHE A 35 -10.33 -6.02 -4.67
C PHE A 35 -9.67 -4.64 -4.48
N VAL A 36 -9.86 -3.99 -3.32
CA VAL A 36 -9.24 -2.69 -3.02
C VAL A 36 -7.73 -2.80 -2.86
N VAL A 37 -7.23 -3.87 -2.21
CA VAL A 37 -5.79 -4.14 -2.07
C VAL A 37 -5.15 -4.38 -3.44
N LYS A 38 -5.78 -5.18 -4.32
CA LYS A 38 -5.31 -5.38 -5.70
C LYS A 38 -5.22 -4.07 -6.47
N ALA A 39 -6.23 -3.19 -6.35
CA ALA A 39 -6.20 -1.87 -6.99
C ALA A 39 -5.05 -1.00 -6.48
N HIS A 40 -4.82 -1.01 -5.16
CA HIS A 40 -3.71 -0.27 -4.54
C HIS A 40 -2.34 -0.78 -5.01
N LEU A 41 -2.15 -2.11 -5.06
CA LEU A 41 -0.91 -2.72 -5.53
C LEU A 41 -0.69 -2.51 -7.04
N ALA A 42 -1.76 -2.60 -7.84
CA ALA A 42 -1.70 -2.34 -9.28
C ALA A 42 -1.28 -0.88 -9.57
N ALA A 43 -1.81 0.09 -8.82
CA ALA A 43 -1.42 1.50 -8.94
C ALA A 43 0.05 1.79 -8.55
N LYS A 44 0.67 0.92 -7.74
CA LYS A 44 2.10 1.04 -7.40
C LYS A 44 3.04 0.53 -8.48
N ARG A 45 2.55 -0.23 -9.47
CA ARG A 45 3.39 -0.76 -10.55
C ARG A 45 3.80 0.36 -11.50
N VAL A 46 5.08 0.53 -11.70
CA VAL A 46 5.63 1.57 -12.59
C VAL A 46 5.35 1.25 -14.07
N GLY A 47 5.32 -0.01 -14.47
CA GLY A 47 4.91 -0.45 -15.80
C GLY A 47 5.84 -0.04 -16.94
N THR A 48 7.14 0.12 -16.70
CA THR A 48 8.13 0.62 -17.68
C THR A 48 8.74 -0.46 -18.57
N ALA A 49 8.39 -1.74 -18.36
CA ALA A 49 8.92 -2.84 -19.16
C ALA A 49 8.62 -2.63 -20.66
N SER A 50 9.65 -2.65 -21.49
CA SER A 50 9.54 -2.42 -22.93
C SER A 50 10.51 -3.32 -23.70
N VAL A 51 10.05 -3.80 -24.85
CA VAL A 51 10.90 -4.53 -25.79
C VAL A 51 11.01 -3.78 -27.11
N LYS A 52 12.09 -4.02 -27.84
CA LYS A 52 12.28 -3.44 -29.16
C LYS A 52 11.43 -4.17 -30.18
N THR A 53 10.55 -3.42 -30.86
CA THR A 53 9.74 -3.91 -31.98
C THR A 53 10.54 -3.84 -33.29
N ARG A 54 9.99 -4.42 -34.36
CA ARG A 54 10.62 -4.42 -35.69
C ARG A 54 10.97 -3.03 -36.21
N SER A 55 10.20 -2.01 -35.81
CA SER A 55 10.46 -0.62 -36.19
C SER A 55 11.61 0.03 -35.40
N THR A 56 11.77 -0.35 -34.13
CA THR A 56 12.69 0.30 -33.19
C THR A 56 14.04 -0.41 -33.04
N ILE A 57 14.17 -1.66 -33.49
CA ILE A 57 15.43 -2.40 -33.45
C ILE A 57 16.38 -1.88 -34.52
N ARG A 58 17.67 -1.77 -34.17
CA ARG A 58 18.72 -1.34 -35.11
C ARG A 58 18.99 -2.44 -36.15
N GLY A 59 19.32 -2.04 -37.39
CA GLY A 59 19.66 -2.95 -38.48
C GLY A 59 18.57 -2.99 -39.58
N GLY A 60 18.69 -3.87 -40.54
CA GLY A 60 17.77 -3.98 -41.69
C GLY A 60 17.97 -2.90 -42.74
N GLY A 61 16.87 -2.51 -43.42
CA GLY A 61 16.91 -1.56 -44.53
C GLY A 61 17.18 -2.20 -45.89
N LYS A 62 18.02 -3.25 -45.96
CA LYS A 62 18.29 -4.00 -47.17
C LYS A 62 17.66 -5.39 -47.07
N LYS A 63 17.05 -5.86 -48.17
CA LYS A 63 16.55 -7.23 -48.29
C LYS A 63 17.73 -8.23 -48.23
N PRO A 64 17.70 -9.27 -47.38
CA PRO A 64 18.84 -10.18 -47.19
C PRO A 64 19.29 -10.86 -48.49
N TRP A 65 18.34 -11.25 -49.35
CA TRP A 65 18.58 -11.84 -50.68
C TRP A 65 17.40 -11.63 -51.64
N ARG A 66 17.58 -11.89 -52.89
CA ARG A 66 16.55 -11.77 -53.93
C ARG A 66 15.37 -12.73 -53.69
N GLN A 67 14.20 -12.38 -54.23
CA GLN A 67 12.93 -13.07 -53.95
C GLN A 67 12.87 -14.52 -54.40
N LYS A 68 13.56 -14.86 -55.51
CA LYS A 68 13.60 -16.19 -56.14
C LYS A 68 15.03 -16.52 -56.57
N GLY A 69 15.34 -17.82 -56.81
CA GLY A 69 16.60 -18.29 -57.37
C GLY A 69 17.77 -18.38 -56.37
N THR A 70 17.50 -18.48 -55.05
CA THR A 70 18.53 -18.65 -54.01
C THR A 70 18.45 -19.97 -53.26
N GLY A 71 17.41 -20.80 -53.50
CA GLY A 71 17.17 -22.05 -52.74
C GLY A 71 16.83 -21.84 -51.24
N ARG A 72 16.82 -20.57 -50.74
CA ARG A 72 16.54 -20.24 -49.35
C ARG A 72 15.10 -19.79 -49.15
N ALA A 73 14.62 -19.87 -47.91
CA ALA A 73 13.32 -19.32 -47.52
C ALA A 73 13.26 -17.82 -47.82
N ARG A 74 12.14 -17.31 -48.26
CA ARG A 74 11.97 -15.88 -48.54
C ARG A 74 12.11 -15.05 -47.26
N ALA A 75 12.94 -14.00 -47.29
CA ALA A 75 13.12 -13.10 -46.15
C ALA A 75 13.09 -11.65 -46.64
N GLY A 76 12.31 -10.81 -45.97
CA GLY A 76 12.20 -9.38 -46.25
C GLY A 76 13.09 -8.51 -45.40
N SER A 77 13.45 -8.96 -44.21
CA SER A 77 14.28 -8.20 -43.27
C SER A 77 14.87 -9.10 -42.20
N ILE A 78 16.10 -8.85 -41.81
CA ILE A 78 16.79 -9.49 -40.68
C ILE A 78 16.21 -9.07 -39.32
N ARG A 79 15.42 -8.00 -39.27
CA ARG A 79 14.72 -7.55 -38.06
C ARG A 79 13.50 -8.39 -37.68
N SER A 80 13.14 -9.37 -38.51
CA SER A 80 11.98 -10.24 -38.26
C SER A 80 12.19 -11.02 -36.95
N PRO A 81 11.13 -11.25 -36.18
CA PRO A 81 11.20 -12.03 -34.93
C PRO A 81 11.61 -13.50 -35.16
N LEU A 82 11.60 -13.97 -36.38
CA LEU A 82 12.08 -15.31 -36.75
C LEU A 82 13.60 -15.42 -36.74
N TRP A 83 14.31 -14.31 -36.75
CA TRP A 83 15.77 -14.24 -36.78
C TRP A 83 16.36 -14.10 -35.40
N VAL A 84 17.50 -14.76 -35.16
CA VAL A 84 18.30 -14.54 -33.97
C VAL A 84 18.78 -13.07 -33.94
N GLY A 85 18.52 -12.37 -32.82
CA GLY A 85 18.76 -10.93 -32.72
C GLY A 85 17.68 -10.04 -33.38
N GLY A 86 16.64 -10.63 -33.94
CA GLY A 86 15.47 -9.90 -34.44
C GLY A 86 14.58 -9.32 -33.35
N ALA A 87 13.49 -8.69 -33.78
CA ALA A 87 12.55 -8.04 -32.88
C ALA A 87 11.73 -9.04 -32.09
N VAL A 88 11.17 -8.63 -30.95
CA VAL A 88 10.23 -9.43 -30.17
C VAL A 88 8.80 -9.16 -30.66
N SER A 89 8.05 -10.24 -30.98
CA SER A 89 6.61 -10.17 -31.23
C SER A 89 5.86 -10.19 -29.92
N HIS A 90 4.81 -9.38 -29.77
CA HIS A 90 3.92 -9.37 -28.61
C HIS A 90 4.61 -9.21 -27.24
N GLY A 91 5.80 -8.58 -27.21
CA GLY A 91 6.49 -8.30 -25.95
C GLY A 91 5.83 -7.15 -25.15
N PRO A 92 6.24 -6.97 -23.89
CA PRO A 92 5.69 -5.94 -23.05
C PRO A 92 5.95 -4.54 -23.61
N LYS A 93 4.99 -3.65 -23.42
CA LYS A 93 5.09 -2.21 -23.69
C LYS A 93 4.75 -1.43 -22.42
N PRO A 94 5.31 -0.24 -22.24
CA PRO A 94 4.96 0.61 -21.10
C PRO A 94 3.45 0.83 -21.05
N ARG A 95 2.86 0.57 -19.89
CA ARG A 95 1.42 0.77 -19.66
C ARG A 95 1.12 1.09 -18.21
N ASP A 96 0.04 1.79 -17.97
CA ASP A 96 -0.56 1.94 -16.65
C ASP A 96 -1.34 0.67 -16.29
N TYR A 97 -1.12 0.20 -15.06
CA TYR A 97 -1.82 -0.97 -14.47
C TYR A 97 -2.94 -0.55 -13.51
N SER A 98 -3.07 0.75 -13.22
CA SER A 98 -4.09 1.24 -12.30
C SER A 98 -5.51 1.02 -12.86
N PHE A 99 -6.45 0.79 -11.96
CA PHE A 99 -7.86 0.75 -12.31
C PHE A 99 -8.70 1.46 -11.24
N LYS A 100 -9.79 2.05 -11.69
CA LYS A 100 -10.66 2.87 -10.86
C LYS A 100 -11.52 2.01 -9.94
N VAL A 101 -11.53 2.33 -8.65
CA VAL A 101 -12.44 1.78 -7.65
C VAL A 101 -13.36 2.90 -7.15
N ASN A 102 -14.66 2.61 -7.02
CA ASN A 102 -15.67 3.57 -6.56
C ASN A 102 -15.36 4.07 -5.14
N LYS A 103 -15.58 5.36 -4.88
CA LYS A 103 -15.33 5.99 -3.57
C LYS A 103 -16.08 5.29 -2.43
N LYS A 104 -17.37 4.91 -2.64
CA LYS A 104 -18.17 4.18 -1.65
C LYS A 104 -17.53 2.83 -1.27
N VAL A 105 -17.00 2.08 -2.26
CA VAL A 105 -16.33 0.78 -2.03
C VAL A 105 -15.03 0.98 -1.24
N LYS A 106 -14.24 2.02 -1.55
CA LYS A 106 -13.02 2.34 -0.78
C LYS A 106 -13.34 2.68 0.68
N ARG A 107 -14.38 3.50 0.93
CA ARG A 107 -14.82 3.84 2.29
C ARG A 107 -15.29 2.60 3.05
N LEU A 108 -16.12 1.77 2.43
CA LEU A 108 -16.59 0.51 3.02
C LEU A 108 -15.42 -0.43 3.36
N ALA A 109 -14.44 -0.57 2.48
CA ALA A 109 -13.25 -1.39 2.71
C ALA A 109 -12.40 -0.89 3.89
N ILE A 110 -12.28 0.44 4.09
CA ILE A 110 -11.60 1.00 5.26
C ILE A 110 -12.38 0.64 6.55
N LYS A 111 -13.72 0.80 6.56
CA LYS A 111 -14.57 0.41 7.70
C LYS A 111 -14.39 -1.07 8.04
N MET A 112 -14.40 -1.96 7.04
CA MET A 112 -14.16 -3.40 7.22
C MET A 112 -12.77 -3.70 7.78
N ALA A 113 -11.73 -3.02 7.30
CA ALA A 113 -10.36 -3.21 7.78
C ALA A 113 -10.20 -2.76 9.24
N LEU A 114 -10.81 -1.62 9.62
CA LEU A 114 -10.86 -1.14 11.00
C LEU A 114 -11.64 -2.13 11.90
N THR A 115 -12.79 -2.61 11.45
CA THR A 115 -13.57 -3.64 12.16
C THR A 115 -12.75 -4.90 12.41
N SER A 116 -11.97 -5.34 11.41
CA SER A 116 -11.08 -6.51 11.58
C SER A 116 -10.07 -6.29 12.69
N LYS A 117 -9.47 -5.09 12.76
CA LYS A 117 -8.49 -4.74 13.80
C LYS A 117 -9.12 -4.72 15.21
N VAL A 118 -10.33 -4.20 15.32
CA VAL A 118 -11.07 -4.20 16.59
C VAL A 118 -11.42 -5.62 17.03
N ARG A 119 -11.96 -6.45 16.13
CA ARG A 119 -12.34 -7.84 16.46
C ARG A 119 -11.16 -8.72 16.87
N ASN A 120 -9.99 -8.46 16.32
CA ASN A 120 -8.76 -9.20 16.65
C ASN A 120 -8.03 -8.63 17.88
N ASN A 121 -8.55 -7.58 18.53
CA ASN A 121 -7.86 -6.84 19.60
C ASN A 121 -6.49 -6.29 19.18
N GLU A 122 -6.37 -5.90 17.91
CA GLU A 122 -5.16 -5.36 17.31
C GLU A 122 -5.18 -3.82 17.21
N LEU A 123 -6.24 -3.18 17.69
CA LEU A 123 -6.38 -1.73 17.80
C LEU A 123 -5.93 -1.27 19.17
N VAL A 124 -4.97 -0.34 19.19
CA VAL A 124 -4.46 0.31 20.40
C VAL A 124 -4.71 1.82 20.28
N VAL A 125 -5.42 2.41 21.22
CA VAL A 125 -5.63 3.86 21.27
C VAL A 125 -4.70 4.43 22.35
N VAL A 126 -3.86 5.40 21.94
CA VAL A 126 -2.88 6.05 22.82
C VAL A 126 -3.24 7.52 22.96
N ASP A 127 -3.34 8.03 24.19
CA ASP A 127 -3.75 9.41 24.45
C ASP A 127 -2.88 10.40 23.67
N LYS A 128 -1.57 10.35 23.90
CA LYS A 128 -0.58 11.18 23.21
C LYS A 128 0.65 10.36 22.84
N LEU A 129 1.20 10.63 21.66
CA LEU A 129 2.48 10.08 21.24
C LEU A 129 3.47 11.25 21.12
N GLU A 130 4.41 11.34 22.04
CA GLU A 130 5.43 12.38 22.06
C GLU A 130 6.82 11.75 22.12
N VAL A 131 7.74 12.26 21.31
CA VAL A 131 9.14 11.85 21.28
C VAL A 131 9.99 13.11 21.45
N SER A 132 10.73 13.19 22.54
CA SER A 132 11.53 14.37 22.89
C SER A 132 12.64 14.63 21.90
N GLN A 133 13.30 13.58 21.42
CA GLN A 133 14.40 13.65 20.47
C GLN A 133 14.12 12.70 19.29
N PRO A 134 14.55 13.03 18.05
CA PRO A 134 14.33 12.20 16.87
C PRO A 134 15.24 10.96 16.89
N LYS A 135 15.12 10.13 17.92
CA LYS A 135 15.89 8.90 18.11
C LYS A 135 15.00 7.66 17.97
N THR A 136 15.45 6.68 17.19
CA THR A 136 14.76 5.41 17.01
C THR A 136 14.57 4.64 18.32
N LYS A 137 15.52 4.78 19.26
CA LYS A 137 15.50 4.12 20.58
C LYS A 137 14.26 4.48 21.40
N GLU A 138 13.84 5.75 21.37
CA GLU A 138 12.66 6.23 22.09
C GLU A 138 11.38 5.57 21.56
N LEU A 139 11.19 5.57 20.24
CA LEU A 139 10.02 4.92 19.61
C LEU A 139 10.00 3.41 19.83
N VAL A 140 11.17 2.76 19.80
CA VAL A 140 11.28 1.32 20.12
C VAL A 140 10.89 1.04 21.57
N LYS A 141 11.26 1.92 22.53
CA LYS A 141 10.85 1.81 23.93
C LYS A 141 9.32 1.90 24.07
N ILE A 142 8.69 2.89 23.43
CA ILE A 142 7.23 3.06 23.44
C ILE A 142 6.54 1.81 22.83
N LYS A 143 7.01 1.31 21.69
CA LYS A 143 6.48 0.09 21.09
C LYS A 143 6.57 -1.14 22.01
N LYS A 144 7.68 -1.29 22.72
CA LYS A 144 7.87 -2.38 23.69
C LYS A 144 6.91 -2.23 24.87
N ASN A 145 6.74 -1.03 25.41
CA ASN A 145 5.81 -0.78 26.50
C ASN A 145 4.37 -1.14 26.10
N LEU A 146 3.96 -0.78 24.87
CA LEU A 146 2.64 -1.06 24.32
C LEU A 146 2.48 -2.53 23.87
N ASP A 147 3.53 -3.34 23.93
CA ASP A 147 3.56 -4.74 23.46
C ASP A 147 3.17 -4.89 21.97
N VAL A 148 3.67 -3.97 21.14
CA VAL A 148 3.34 -3.91 19.71
C VAL A 148 4.57 -4.25 18.86
N LYS A 149 4.52 -5.37 18.11
CA LYS A 149 5.63 -5.82 17.27
C LYS A 149 5.65 -5.10 15.92
N LYS A 150 4.65 -5.32 15.07
CA LYS A 150 4.50 -4.67 13.77
C LYS A 150 3.38 -3.65 13.85
N ALA A 151 3.73 -2.37 13.84
CA ALA A 151 2.80 -1.28 14.09
C ALA A 151 2.59 -0.37 12.89
N LEU A 152 1.32 -0.09 12.61
CA LEU A 152 0.92 1.09 11.86
C LEU A 152 0.52 2.17 12.86
N ILE A 153 1.29 3.25 12.92
CA ILE A 153 1.03 4.38 13.82
C ILE A 153 0.46 5.53 12.98
N VAL A 154 -0.72 5.99 13.33
CA VAL A 154 -1.40 7.06 12.61
C VAL A 154 -1.50 8.29 13.51
N LEU A 155 -1.04 9.42 13.00
CA LEU A 155 -1.01 10.69 13.69
C LEU A 155 -1.98 11.69 13.02
N PRO A 156 -2.53 12.66 13.78
CA PRO A 156 -3.42 13.67 13.21
C PRO A 156 -2.67 14.66 12.32
N LYS A 157 -1.41 14.93 12.66
CA LYS A 157 -0.51 15.83 11.91
C LYS A 157 0.88 15.21 11.80
N GLN A 158 1.64 15.67 10.82
CA GLN A 158 3.02 15.23 10.66
C GLN A 158 3.92 15.88 11.74
N ASP A 159 4.35 15.07 12.70
CA ASP A 159 5.39 15.46 13.67
C ASP A 159 6.74 14.99 13.15
N LYS A 160 7.66 15.96 12.96
CA LYS A 160 9.00 15.73 12.41
C LYS A 160 9.82 14.77 13.29
N ASN A 161 9.75 14.91 14.61
CA ASN A 161 10.54 14.09 15.54
C ASN A 161 10.07 12.63 15.51
N ILE A 162 8.78 12.41 15.56
CA ILE A 162 8.18 11.07 15.50
C ILE A 162 8.50 10.40 14.16
N PHE A 163 8.30 11.11 13.03
CA PHE A 163 8.58 10.58 11.70
C PHE A 163 10.06 10.21 11.49
N LEU A 164 10.99 11.05 11.96
CA LEU A 164 12.42 10.74 11.90
C LEU A 164 12.80 9.56 12.79
N SER A 165 12.15 9.39 13.94
CA SER A 165 12.36 8.26 14.85
C SER A 165 11.89 6.92 14.26
N GLY A 166 10.80 6.93 13.45
CA GLY A 166 10.18 5.70 12.97
C GLY A 166 10.56 5.29 11.55
N ARG A 167 11.03 6.20 10.69
CA ARG A 167 11.27 5.90 9.26
C ARG A 167 12.27 4.78 8.99
N ASN A 168 13.22 4.54 9.90
CA ASN A 168 14.24 3.49 9.76
C ASN A 168 13.80 2.13 10.33
N LEU A 169 12.66 2.06 11.01
CA LEU A 169 12.16 0.83 11.61
C LEU A 169 11.36 0.03 10.58
N ALA A 170 11.86 -1.14 10.17
CA ALA A 170 11.21 -1.99 9.18
C ALA A 170 9.79 -2.44 9.59
N ASP A 171 9.60 -2.69 10.89
CA ASP A 171 8.34 -3.18 11.46
C ASP A 171 7.39 -2.06 11.91
N THR A 172 7.66 -0.82 11.49
CA THR A 172 6.85 0.33 11.88
C THR A 172 6.60 1.21 10.67
N LYS A 173 5.36 1.63 10.47
CA LYS A 173 5.01 2.65 9.50
C LYS A 173 4.28 3.77 10.22
N LEU A 174 4.75 4.97 9.98
CA LEU A 174 4.11 6.22 10.43
C LEU A 174 3.36 6.83 9.26
N MET A 175 2.16 7.30 9.51
CA MET A 175 1.37 8.01 8.51
C MET A 175 0.44 9.04 9.16
N VAL A 176 -0.05 9.95 8.34
CA VAL A 176 -1.08 10.91 8.75
C VAL A 176 -2.46 10.31 8.50
N ASP A 177 -3.46 10.73 9.26
CA ASP A 177 -4.86 10.28 9.17
C ASP A 177 -5.44 10.35 7.74
N LYS A 178 -5.04 11.36 6.95
CA LYS A 178 -5.47 11.54 5.55
C LYS A 178 -5.00 10.43 4.63
N ASP A 179 -3.85 9.83 4.91
CA ASP A 179 -3.19 8.84 4.05
C ASP A 179 -3.56 7.40 4.40
N ILE A 180 -4.40 7.20 5.43
CA ILE A 180 -4.82 5.86 5.87
C ILE A 180 -5.48 5.09 4.73
N ASN A 181 -4.99 3.87 4.48
CA ASN A 181 -5.46 3.02 3.41
C ASN A 181 -5.58 1.56 3.87
N VAL A 182 -6.41 0.79 3.16
CA VAL A 182 -6.72 -0.61 3.49
C VAL A 182 -5.48 -1.50 3.48
N TYR A 183 -4.57 -1.29 2.52
CA TYR A 183 -3.36 -2.11 2.39
C TYR A 183 -2.47 -2.00 3.63
N ASP A 184 -2.21 -0.79 4.09
CA ASP A 184 -1.36 -0.58 5.26
C ASP A 184 -2.04 -1.06 6.55
N ILE A 185 -3.35 -0.85 6.73
CA ILE A 185 -4.09 -1.39 7.89
C ILE A 185 -3.95 -2.91 7.97
N LEU A 186 -4.09 -3.63 6.84
CA LEU A 186 -4.02 -5.09 6.82
C LEU A 186 -2.59 -5.64 6.87
N LYS A 187 -1.60 -4.86 6.42
CA LYS A 187 -0.20 -5.28 6.38
C LYS A 187 0.44 -5.36 7.76
N TYR A 188 0.09 -4.45 8.67
CA TYR A 188 0.64 -4.36 10.02
C TYR A 188 -0.28 -5.07 11.00
N ASP A 189 0.31 -5.77 11.96
CA ASP A 189 -0.44 -6.56 12.94
C ASP A 189 -1.23 -5.65 13.87
N SER A 190 -0.62 -4.57 14.37
CA SER A 190 -1.28 -3.64 15.29
C SER A 190 -1.47 -2.26 14.66
N LEU A 191 -2.62 -1.65 14.94
CA LEU A 191 -2.98 -0.30 14.54
C LEU A 191 -2.98 0.61 15.77
N VAL A 192 -2.09 1.59 15.80
CA VAL A 192 -1.99 2.57 16.89
C VAL A 192 -2.59 3.89 16.43
N LEU A 193 -3.60 4.35 17.12
CA LEU A 193 -4.33 5.60 16.84
C LEU A 193 -4.28 6.52 18.06
N THR A 194 -4.41 7.83 17.83
CA THR A 194 -4.72 8.79 18.88
C THR A 194 -6.22 9.10 18.88
N PRO A 195 -6.83 9.57 19.98
CA PRO A 195 -8.24 9.95 20.04
C PRO A 195 -8.64 10.96 18.97
N GLU A 196 -7.79 11.94 18.68
CA GLU A 196 -8.00 12.95 17.62
C GLU A 196 -8.11 12.29 16.24
N VAL A 197 -7.26 11.29 15.95
CA VAL A 197 -7.32 10.53 14.67
C VAL A 197 -8.62 9.74 14.56
N VAL A 198 -9.10 9.13 15.65
CA VAL A 198 -10.36 8.41 15.66
C VAL A 198 -11.53 9.36 15.33
N GLU A 199 -11.55 10.57 15.90
CA GLU A 199 -12.56 11.57 15.58
C GLU A 199 -12.49 12.03 14.11
N ASN A 200 -11.29 12.27 13.58
CA ASN A 200 -11.11 12.61 12.16
C ASN A 200 -11.58 11.47 11.23
N ILE A 201 -11.32 10.22 11.59
CA ILE A 201 -11.81 9.04 10.86
C ILE A 201 -13.35 8.97 10.90
N LYS A 202 -13.96 9.23 12.05
CA LYS A 202 -15.42 9.28 12.18
C LYS A 202 -16.03 10.31 11.23
N GLN A 203 -15.52 11.54 11.23
CA GLN A 203 -16.01 12.61 10.34
C GLN A 203 -15.83 12.27 8.85
N ARG A 204 -14.72 11.64 8.46
CA ARG A 204 -14.44 11.28 7.07
C ARG A 204 -15.27 10.11 6.55
N LEU A 205 -15.62 9.16 7.42
CA LEU A 205 -16.30 7.91 7.06
C LEU A 205 -17.80 7.91 7.41
N ALA A 206 -18.26 8.94 8.07
CA ALA A 206 -19.71 9.13 8.33
C ALA A 206 -20.56 9.10 7.06
#